data_02421a5f8661f94de156c4b378a40547
#
_entry.id   02421a5f8661f94de156c4b378a40547
#
_cell.length_a   1.000
_cell.length_b   1.000
_cell.length_c   1.000
_cell.angle_alpha   90.00
_cell.angle_beta   90.00
_cell.angle_gamma   90.00
#
_symmetry.space_group_name_H-M   'P 1'
#
loop_
_entity.id
_entity.type
_entity.pdbx_description
1 polymer ?
#
loop_
_entity_poly.entity_id
_entity_poly.type
_entity_poly.pdbx_seq_one_letter_code
_entity_poly.pdbx_strand_id
1 'polypeptide(L)'
;LQQLKELGYHLFITTYKNQEVSLEIAHSLGISDCFEGIYGSTPGSMHKSDIIQRVLVDHQIPKEEACIVGDTKFDIIGGKTIGIHTIAVSWGFAPLEQLKEETPDTIVDSPLALLTHLS
;
A
#
# COMPACT_ATOMS: atom_id res chain seq x y z
N LEU A 1 10.71 3.69 -6.00
CA LEU A 1 9.45 4.18 -6.58
C LEU A 1 9.55 4.40 -8.08
N GLN A 2 10.57 5.14 -8.50
CA GLN A 2 10.76 5.42 -9.92
C GLN A 2 10.95 4.14 -10.75
N GLN A 3 11.70 3.19 -10.22
CA GLN A 3 11.95 1.91 -10.88
C GLN A 3 10.68 1.08 -11.03
N LEU A 4 9.81 1.06 -10.03
CA LEU A 4 8.52 0.37 -10.11
C LEU A 4 7.64 1.01 -11.18
N LYS A 5 7.62 2.33 -11.27
CA LYS A 5 6.87 3.05 -12.27
C LYS A 5 7.39 2.72 -13.69
N GLU A 6 8.70 2.63 -13.86
CA GLU A 6 9.33 2.25 -15.12
C GLU A 6 9.01 0.82 -15.55
N LEU A 7 8.77 -0.08 -14.59
CA LEU A 7 8.35 -1.44 -14.87
C LEU A 7 6.88 -1.55 -15.29
N GLY A 8 6.16 -0.44 -15.32
CA GLY A 8 4.76 -0.41 -15.72
C GLY A 8 3.76 -0.54 -14.60
N TYR A 9 4.20 -0.50 -13.34
CA TYR A 9 3.29 -0.53 -12.21
C TYR A 9 2.56 0.78 -12.02
N HIS A 10 1.30 0.69 -11.65
CA HIS A 10 0.49 1.83 -11.26
C HIS A 10 0.55 1.93 -9.74
N LEU A 11 1.05 3.05 -9.23
CA LEU A 11 1.35 3.22 -7.80
C LEU A 11 0.31 4.10 -7.12
N PHE A 12 -0.12 3.69 -5.93
CA PHE A 12 -1.09 4.41 -5.11
C PHE A 12 -0.63 4.42 -3.65
N ILE A 13 -0.95 5.49 -2.94
CA ILE A 13 -0.76 5.54 -1.49
C ILE A 13 -2.10 5.30 -0.81
N THR A 14 -2.12 4.39 0.17
CA THR A 14 -3.27 4.20 1.06
C THR A 14 -2.78 4.38 2.49
N THR A 15 -3.46 5.24 3.26
CA THR A 15 -3.02 5.58 4.61
C THR A 15 -4.21 5.90 5.51
N TYR A 16 -4.04 5.72 6.83
CA TYR A 16 -5.03 6.15 7.80
C TYR A 16 -5.04 7.66 8.04
N LYS A 17 -4.02 8.38 7.59
CA LYS A 17 -3.99 9.82 7.70
C LYS A 17 -5.13 10.44 6.90
N ASN A 18 -5.60 11.59 7.35
CA ASN A 18 -6.64 12.33 6.65
C ASN A 18 -6.23 12.59 5.20
N GLN A 19 -7.21 12.52 4.29
CA GLN A 19 -6.98 12.67 2.84
C GLN A 19 -6.22 13.95 2.49
N GLU A 20 -6.64 15.08 3.02
CA GLU A 20 -6.00 16.37 2.71
C GLU A 20 -4.58 16.45 3.24
N VAL A 21 -4.36 15.96 4.47
CA VAL A 21 -3.04 15.92 5.09
C VAL A 21 -2.10 15.01 4.29
N SER A 22 -2.61 13.89 3.81
CA SER A 22 -1.83 12.95 3.01
C SER A 22 -1.35 13.57 1.70
N LEU A 23 -2.22 14.31 1.04
CA LEU A 23 -1.87 15.03 -0.20
C LEU A 23 -0.79 16.08 0.06
N GLU A 24 -0.91 16.83 1.15
CA GLU A 24 0.07 17.84 1.52
C GLU A 24 1.44 17.22 1.82
N ILE A 25 1.47 16.12 2.57
CA ILE A 25 2.72 15.44 2.92
C ILE A 25 3.41 14.91 1.66
N ALA A 26 2.68 14.26 0.78
CA ALA A 26 3.23 13.72 -0.47
C ALA A 26 3.79 14.83 -1.35
N HIS A 27 3.08 15.95 -1.45
CA HIS A 27 3.53 17.10 -2.22
C HIS A 27 4.80 17.70 -1.61
N SER A 28 4.85 17.86 -0.28
CA SER A 28 6.01 18.39 0.43
C SER A 28 7.26 17.52 0.26
N LEU A 29 7.07 16.18 0.19
CA LEU A 29 8.17 15.24 -0.03
C LEU A 29 8.59 15.12 -1.49
N GLY A 30 7.86 15.73 -2.42
CA GLY A 30 8.15 15.68 -3.84
C GLY A 30 7.90 14.33 -4.49
N ILE A 31 7.06 13.49 -3.87
CA ILE A 31 6.76 12.14 -4.38
C ILE A 31 5.38 12.00 -5.02
N SER A 32 4.56 13.06 -4.97
CA SER A 32 3.19 13.00 -5.48
C SER A 32 3.12 12.59 -6.97
N ASP A 33 4.11 12.96 -7.76
CA ASP A 33 4.15 12.63 -9.19
C ASP A 33 4.41 11.15 -9.46
N CYS A 34 4.91 10.40 -8.46
CA CYS A 34 5.16 8.96 -8.60
C CYS A 34 3.88 8.13 -8.47
N PHE A 35 2.81 8.72 -7.96
CA PHE A 35 1.57 8.01 -7.66
C PHE A 35 0.41 8.52 -8.49
N GLU A 36 -0.42 7.59 -8.95
CA GLU A 36 -1.63 7.92 -9.71
C GLU A 36 -2.77 8.37 -8.80
N GLY A 37 -2.68 8.04 -7.51
CA GLY A 37 -3.67 8.47 -6.53
C GLY A 37 -3.13 8.35 -5.11
N ILE A 38 -3.61 9.21 -4.24
CA ILE A 38 -3.26 9.22 -2.82
C ILE A 38 -4.56 9.18 -2.04
N TYR A 39 -4.76 8.10 -1.29
CA TYR A 39 -6.01 7.82 -0.60
C TYR A 39 -5.78 7.78 0.91
N GLY A 40 -6.36 8.74 1.60
CA GLY A 40 -6.37 8.80 3.05
C GLY A 40 -7.74 8.46 3.62
N SER A 41 -7.87 8.53 4.94
CA SER A 41 -9.15 8.30 5.60
C SER A 41 -10.11 9.46 5.34
N THR A 42 -11.40 9.11 5.21
CA THR A 42 -12.50 10.06 5.08
C THR A 42 -13.64 9.58 5.98
N PRO A 43 -14.66 10.41 6.28
CA PRO A 43 -15.73 10.02 7.19
C PRO A 43 -16.46 8.71 6.84
N GLY A 44 -16.49 8.29 5.60
CA GLY A 44 -17.11 7.02 5.20
C GLY A 44 -16.12 5.92 4.88
N SER A 45 -14.82 6.13 5.15
CA SER A 45 -13.76 5.22 4.70
C SER A 45 -12.59 5.30 5.66
N MET A 46 -12.77 4.77 6.87
CA MET A 46 -11.79 4.84 7.95
C MET A 46 -10.99 3.56 8.17
N HIS A 47 -11.47 2.42 7.69
CA HIS A 47 -10.72 1.16 7.75
C HIS A 47 -9.83 1.03 6.53
N LYS A 48 -8.68 0.35 6.71
CA LYS A 48 -7.72 0.17 5.62
C LYS A 48 -8.36 -0.56 4.43
N SER A 49 -9.20 -1.56 4.70
CA SER A 49 -9.91 -2.28 3.65
C SER A 49 -10.82 -1.35 2.83
N ASP A 50 -11.47 -0.39 3.46
CA ASP A 50 -12.32 0.58 2.75
C ASP A 50 -11.49 1.47 1.84
N ILE A 51 -10.32 1.91 2.32
CA ILE A 51 -9.41 2.77 1.56
C ILE A 51 -8.88 2.01 0.34
N ILE A 52 -8.46 0.77 0.52
CA ILE A 52 -7.99 -0.09 -0.57
C ILE A 52 -9.11 -0.31 -1.59
N GLN A 53 -10.32 -0.58 -1.12
CA GLN A 53 -11.47 -0.80 -2.00
C GLN A 53 -11.76 0.42 -2.88
N ARG A 54 -11.63 1.62 -2.33
CA ARG A 54 -11.81 2.86 -3.12
C ARG A 54 -10.82 2.91 -4.29
N VAL A 55 -9.56 2.55 -4.06
CA VAL A 55 -8.55 2.53 -5.12
C VAL A 55 -8.96 1.57 -6.23
N LEU A 56 -9.34 0.35 -5.87
CA LEU A 56 -9.70 -0.67 -6.85
C LEU A 56 -10.93 -0.27 -7.66
N VAL A 57 -11.94 0.30 -7.01
CA VAL A 57 -13.16 0.74 -7.69
C VAL A 57 -12.91 1.94 -8.58
N ASP A 58 -12.23 2.97 -8.06
CA ASP A 58 -12.00 4.21 -8.80
C ASP A 58 -11.16 3.99 -10.06
N HIS A 59 -10.22 3.06 -10.02
CA HIS A 59 -9.32 2.78 -11.13
C HIS A 59 -9.64 1.48 -11.87
N GLN A 60 -10.74 0.81 -11.50
CA GLN A 60 -11.21 -0.41 -12.14
C GLN A 60 -10.14 -1.50 -12.19
N ILE A 61 -9.46 -1.72 -11.05
CA ILE A 61 -8.38 -2.70 -10.94
C ILE A 61 -8.94 -4.03 -10.44
N PRO A 62 -8.74 -5.15 -11.18
CA PRO A 62 -9.10 -6.47 -10.67
C PRO A 62 -8.24 -6.86 -9.46
N LYS A 63 -8.83 -7.56 -8.51
CA LYS A 63 -8.11 -7.97 -7.29
C LYS A 63 -6.87 -8.82 -7.59
N GLU A 64 -6.93 -9.64 -8.63
CA GLU A 64 -5.84 -10.51 -9.04
C GLU A 64 -4.62 -9.75 -9.54
N GLU A 65 -4.81 -8.49 -9.93
CA GLU A 65 -3.75 -7.64 -10.46
C GLU A 65 -3.24 -6.62 -9.44
N ALA A 66 -3.71 -6.69 -8.19
CA ALA A 66 -3.37 -5.74 -7.15
C ALA A 66 -2.61 -6.39 -6.01
N CYS A 67 -1.71 -5.63 -5.39
CA CYS A 67 -1.09 -6.04 -4.13
C CYS A 67 -0.96 -4.83 -3.22
N ILE A 68 -0.91 -5.08 -1.91
CA ILE A 68 -0.59 -4.05 -0.93
C ILE A 68 0.80 -4.30 -0.37
N VAL A 69 1.56 -3.23 -0.23
CA VAL A 69 2.89 -3.25 0.40
C VAL A 69 2.76 -2.42 1.67
N GLY A 70 3.01 -3.03 2.83
CA GLY A 70 2.82 -2.32 4.08
C GLY A 70 3.76 -2.74 5.18
N ASP A 71 3.94 -1.84 6.14
CA ASP A 71 4.81 -2.02 7.30
C ASP A 71 4.03 -2.20 8.60
N THR A 72 2.71 -2.27 8.54
CA THR A 72 1.87 -2.49 9.72
C THR A 72 0.92 -3.65 9.50
N LYS A 73 0.44 -4.23 10.63
CA LYS A 73 -0.55 -5.30 10.56
C LYS A 73 -1.84 -4.86 9.87
N PHE A 74 -2.18 -3.58 9.96
CA PHE A 74 -3.41 -3.05 9.37
C PHE A 74 -3.39 -3.12 7.84
N ASP A 75 -2.22 -2.94 7.23
CA ASP A 75 -2.05 -3.11 5.79
C ASP A 75 -2.34 -4.56 5.37
N ILE A 76 -1.82 -5.50 6.14
CA ILE A 76 -1.99 -6.93 5.85
C ILE A 76 -3.45 -7.36 6.08
N ILE A 77 -4.04 -6.95 7.19
CA ILE A 77 -5.45 -7.24 7.48
C ILE A 77 -6.35 -6.67 6.39
N GLY A 78 -6.11 -5.40 6.01
CA GLY A 78 -6.89 -4.74 4.96
C GLY A 78 -6.78 -5.44 3.62
N GLY A 79 -5.57 -5.81 3.22
CA GLY A 79 -5.34 -6.53 1.98
C GLY A 79 -6.02 -7.90 1.95
N LYS A 80 -5.93 -8.65 3.05
CA LYS A 80 -6.60 -9.95 3.17
C LYS A 80 -8.12 -9.84 3.15
N THR A 81 -8.65 -8.83 3.81
CA THR A 81 -10.10 -8.58 3.84
C THR A 81 -10.65 -8.36 2.42
N ILE A 82 -9.90 -7.65 1.60
CA ILE A 82 -10.27 -7.38 0.21
C ILE A 82 -9.95 -8.56 -0.71
N GLY A 83 -8.95 -9.38 -0.35
CA GLY A 83 -8.54 -10.54 -1.14
C GLY A 83 -7.45 -10.24 -2.16
N ILE A 84 -6.61 -9.25 -1.92
CA ILE A 84 -5.46 -8.95 -2.76
C ILE A 84 -4.17 -9.54 -2.16
N HIS A 85 -3.13 -9.65 -2.97
CA HIS A 85 -1.82 -10.13 -2.51
C HIS A 85 -1.23 -9.17 -1.48
N THR A 86 -0.67 -9.70 -0.39
CA THR A 86 -0.12 -8.89 0.69
C THR A 86 1.39 -9.08 0.82
N ILE A 87 2.12 -7.97 0.88
CA ILE A 87 3.57 -7.94 1.03
C ILE A 87 3.90 -7.11 2.28
N ALA A 88 4.53 -7.74 3.26
CA ALA A 88 5.00 -7.05 4.46
C ALA A 88 6.46 -6.65 4.28
N VAL A 89 6.81 -5.44 4.71
CA VAL A 89 8.18 -4.95 4.70
C VAL A 89 8.71 -4.88 6.12
N SER A 90 9.91 -5.39 6.36
CA SER A 90 10.46 -5.53 7.70
C SER A 90 11.22 -4.30 8.20
N TRP A 91 11.53 -3.35 7.32
CA TRP A 91 12.25 -2.13 7.70
C TRP A 91 11.35 -0.99 8.16
N GLY A 92 10.05 -1.23 8.24
CA GLY A 92 9.09 -0.20 8.61
C GLY A 92 8.88 -0.08 10.11
N PHE A 93 7.72 0.46 10.46
CA PHE A 93 7.40 0.88 11.82
C PHE A 93 7.07 -0.29 12.76
N ALA A 94 6.37 -1.31 12.29
CA ALA A 94 5.91 -2.40 13.15
C ALA A 94 6.97 -3.50 13.33
N PRO A 95 7.00 -4.17 14.51
CA PRO A 95 7.87 -5.33 14.69
C PRO A 95 7.52 -6.46 13.72
N LEU A 96 8.56 -7.18 13.26
CA LEU A 96 8.40 -8.26 12.30
C LEU A 96 7.46 -9.37 12.82
N GLU A 97 7.53 -9.71 14.09
CA GLU A 97 6.66 -10.73 14.70
C GLU A 97 5.19 -10.37 14.57
N GLN A 98 4.86 -9.09 14.74
CA GLN A 98 3.50 -8.61 14.61
C GLN A 98 2.98 -8.78 13.17
N LEU A 99 3.84 -8.53 12.19
CA LEU A 99 3.51 -8.73 10.78
C LEU A 99 3.34 -10.22 10.44
N LYS A 100 4.19 -11.08 10.98
CA LYS A 100 4.12 -12.52 10.78
C LYS A 100 2.82 -13.12 11.31
N GLU A 101 2.31 -12.61 12.42
CA GLU A 101 1.05 -13.07 13.01
C GLU A 101 -0.13 -12.92 12.05
N GLU A 102 -0.09 -11.93 11.18
CA GLU A 102 -1.15 -11.69 10.19
C GLU A 102 -0.96 -12.52 8.91
N THR A 103 0.07 -13.35 8.84
CA THR A 103 0.34 -14.27 7.73
C THR A 103 0.30 -13.59 6.34
N PRO A 104 1.15 -12.58 6.09
CA PRO A 104 1.23 -11.98 4.77
C PRO A 104 1.69 -13.00 3.71
N ASP A 105 1.32 -12.78 2.47
CA ASP A 105 1.73 -13.69 1.39
C ASP A 105 3.25 -13.67 1.18
N THR A 106 3.87 -12.51 1.37
CA THR A 106 5.31 -12.33 1.20
C THR A 106 5.85 -11.36 2.25
N ILE A 107 7.07 -11.60 2.71
CA ILE A 107 7.80 -10.68 3.59
C ILE A 107 9.12 -10.34 2.91
N VAL A 108 9.41 -9.05 2.75
CA VAL A 108 10.67 -8.58 2.17
C VAL A 108 11.41 -7.71 3.18
N ASP A 109 12.74 -7.77 3.16
CA ASP A 109 13.60 -7.12 4.16
C ASP A 109 14.37 -5.91 3.62
N SER A 110 14.20 -5.57 2.36
CA SER A 110 14.85 -4.40 1.77
C SER A 110 14.04 -3.88 0.57
N PRO A 111 14.20 -2.59 0.23
CA PRO A 111 13.57 -2.04 -0.98
C PRO A 111 14.02 -2.77 -2.26
N LEU A 112 15.28 -3.21 -2.31
CA LEU A 112 15.78 -3.95 -3.45
C LEU A 112 15.12 -5.34 -3.56
N ALA A 113 14.90 -6.01 -2.43
CA ALA A 113 14.19 -7.30 -2.39
C ALA A 113 12.74 -7.13 -2.88
N LEU A 114 12.09 -6.03 -2.51
CA LEU A 114 10.75 -5.71 -2.99
C LEU A 114 10.74 -5.54 -4.50
N LEU A 115 11.67 -4.77 -5.04
CA LEU A 115 11.80 -4.55 -6.47
C LEU A 115 12.01 -5.87 -7.22
N THR A 116 12.88 -6.72 -6.70
CA THR A 116 13.16 -8.05 -7.28
C THR A 116 11.91 -8.94 -7.28
N HIS A 117 11.15 -8.93 -6.19
CA HIS A 117 9.92 -9.71 -6.09
C HIS A 117 8.88 -9.28 -7.11
N LEU A 118 8.78 -7.98 -7.39
CA LEU A 118 7.80 -7.41 -8.31
C LEU A 118 8.27 -7.37 -9.78
N SER A 119 9.52 -7.69 -10.01
CA SER A 119 10.07 -7.67 -11.38
C SER A 119 9.62 -8.82 -12.26
#